data_8ca74947cba42775793a27fd82f611b4
#
_entry.id   8ca74947cba42775793a27fd82f611b4
#
_cell.length_a   1.000
_cell.length_b   1.000
_cell.length_c   1.000
_cell.angle_alpha   90.00
_cell.angle_beta   90.00
_cell.angle_gamma   90.00
#
_symmetry.space_group_name_H-M   'P 1'
#
loop_
_entity.id
_entity.type
_entity.pdbx_description
1 polymer ?
#
loop_
_entity_poly.entity_id
_entity_poly.type
_entity_poly.pdbx_seq_one_letter_code
_entity_poly.pdbx_strand_id
1 'polypeptide(L)'
;DFNWSSCSFEHLGSIEKGLRFLKEQLKTLKPGGWAVHTTEFNISNNDKTLEDGDTVIFRMRDIEPFVQELRKDGHFVEELDYSLGGLPEDFMVDVLPHQQKVHLKLQLNEFVVTSIGLIIQKRKRKRFF
;
A
#
# COMPACT_ATOMS: atom_id res chain seq x y z
N ASP A 1 -8.97 -12.10 -14.74
CA ASP A 1 -9.31 -12.16 -13.34
C ASP A 1 -8.48 -11.13 -12.58
N PHE A 2 -9.14 -10.21 -11.91
CA PHE A 2 -8.53 -8.99 -11.42
C PHE A 2 -9.23 -8.49 -10.14
N ASN A 3 -8.44 -8.09 -9.14
CA ASN A 3 -8.90 -7.41 -7.93
C ASN A 3 -8.23 -6.05 -7.82
N TRP A 4 -8.91 -5.08 -7.27
CA TRP A 4 -8.33 -3.78 -6.98
C TRP A 4 -8.98 -3.12 -5.77
N SER A 5 -8.24 -2.26 -5.10
CA SER A 5 -8.76 -1.32 -4.10
C SER A 5 -7.98 -0.01 -4.18
N SER A 6 -8.62 1.06 -3.82
CA SER A 6 -8.03 2.39 -3.79
C SER A 6 -8.28 3.02 -2.43
N CYS A 7 -7.21 3.22 -1.66
CA CYS A 7 -7.26 3.83 -0.31
C CYS A 7 -8.38 3.26 0.56
N SER A 8 -8.39 1.94 0.73
CA SER A 8 -9.45 1.21 1.45
C SER A 8 -8.92 0.38 2.60
N PHE A 9 -7.82 -0.35 2.43
CA PHE A 9 -7.38 -1.30 3.46
C PHE A 9 -6.67 -0.63 4.65
N GLU A 10 -6.36 0.64 4.57
CA GLU A 10 -5.94 1.47 5.72
C GLU A 10 -7.07 1.76 6.71
N HIS A 11 -8.31 1.47 6.35
CA HIS A 11 -9.49 1.72 7.17
C HIS A 11 -10.04 0.47 7.88
N LEU A 12 -9.25 -0.58 7.98
CA LEU A 12 -9.68 -1.87 8.56
C LEU A 12 -9.36 -2.02 10.05
N GLY A 13 -8.86 -0.97 10.69
CA GLY A 13 -8.68 -0.90 12.14
C GLY A 13 -7.24 -1.08 12.62
N SER A 14 -6.37 -1.74 11.87
CA SER A 14 -4.94 -1.86 12.21
C SER A 14 -4.08 -2.18 10.99
N ILE A 15 -2.78 -1.96 11.12
CA ILE A 15 -1.77 -2.38 10.10
C ILE A 15 -1.93 -3.87 9.78
N GLU A 16 -2.00 -4.71 10.83
CA GLU A 16 -2.14 -6.16 10.67
C GLU A 16 -3.40 -6.56 9.89
N LYS A 17 -4.55 -5.96 10.23
CA LYS A 17 -5.82 -6.25 9.54
C LYS A 17 -5.78 -5.82 8.07
N GLY A 18 -5.14 -4.69 7.76
CA GLY A 18 -4.95 -4.23 6.39
C GLY A 18 -4.12 -5.21 5.57
N LEU A 19 -2.98 -5.65 6.09
CA LEU A 19 -2.13 -6.62 5.41
C LEU A 19 -2.80 -7.99 5.28
N ARG A 20 -3.56 -8.41 6.29
CA ARG A 20 -4.36 -9.64 6.23
C ARG A 20 -5.41 -9.58 5.12
N PHE A 21 -6.07 -8.45 4.96
CA PHE A 21 -7.03 -8.25 3.86
C PHE A 21 -6.37 -8.48 2.50
N LEU A 22 -5.19 -7.92 2.26
CA LEU A 22 -4.44 -8.11 1.01
C LEU A 22 -4.12 -9.59 0.77
N LYS A 23 -3.77 -10.32 1.81
CA LYS A 23 -3.47 -11.75 1.72
C LYS A 23 -4.73 -12.59 1.45
N GLU A 24 -5.82 -12.29 2.16
CA GLU A 24 -7.08 -13.02 2.01
C GLU A 24 -7.73 -12.79 0.64
N GLN A 25 -7.69 -11.56 0.11
CA GLN A 25 -8.28 -11.28 -1.20
C GLN A 25 -7.57 -12.03 -2.35
N LEU A 26 -6.29 -12.38 -2.21
CA LEU A 26 -5.59 -13.21 -3.20
C LEU A 26 -6.23 -14.59 -3.38
N LYS A 27 -6.93 -15.11 -2.36
CA LYS A 27 -7.65 -16.38 -2.45
C LYS A 27 -8.80 -16.32 -3.45
N THR A 28 -9.37 -15.16 -3.66
CA THR A 28 -10.49 -14.96 -4.60
C THR A 28 -10.05 -14.88 -6.06
N LEU A 29 -8.74 -14.68 -6.32
CA LEU A 29 -8.19 -14.65 -7.67
C LEU A 29 -7.94 -16.05 -8.21
N LYS A 30 -8.16 -16.22 -9.51
CA LYS A 30 -7.64 -17.38 -10.24
C LYS A 30 -6.11 -17.36 -10.26
N PRO A 31 -5.46 -18.53 -10.35
CA PRO A 31 -4.01 -18.58 -10.56
C PRO A 31 -3.57 -17.74 -11.76
N GLY A 32 -2.59 -16.87 -11.57
CA GLY A 32 -2.12 -15.91 -12.57
C GLY A 32 -2.91 -14.61 -12.64
N GLY A 33 -3.98 -14.47 -11.85
CA GLY A 33 -4.74 -13.23 -11.75
C GLY A 33 -3.97 -12.11 -11.07
N TRP A 34 -4.37 -10.88 -11.30
CA TRP A 34 -3.71 -9.68 -10.81
C TRP A 34 -4.50 -8.98 -9.72
N ALA A 35 -3.79 -8.43 -8.75
CA ALA A 35 -4.33 -7.54 -7.73
C ALA A 35 -3.57 -6.22 -7.74
N VAL A 36 -4.28 -5.11 -7.72
CA VAL A 36 -3.69 -3.76 -7.64
C VAL A 36 -4.36 -3.02 -6.49
N HIS A 37 -3.58 -2.54 -5.56
CA HIS A 37 -4.06 -1.83 -4.38
C HIS A 37 -3.26 -0.56 -4.15
N THR A 38 -3.92 0.50 -3.72
CA THR A 38 -3.26 1.71 -3.24
C THR A 38 -3.63 1.96 -1.79
N THR A 39 -2.74 2.60 -1.05
CA THR A 39 -2.96 2.97 0.35
C THR A 39 -2.17 4.21 0.73
N GLU A 40 -2.51 4.79 1.87
CA GLU A 40 -1.73 5.84 2.50
C GLU A 40 -0.40 5.30 3.03
N PHE A 41 0.67 6.00 2.69
CA PHE A 41 2.04 5.61 3.01
C PHE A 41 2.79 6.74 3.69
N ASN A 42 3.45 6.43 4.81
CA ASN A 42 4.21 7.38 5.61
C ASN A 42 5.58 7.64 4.98
N ILE A 43 5.77 8.84 4.43
CA ILE A 43 7.05 9.25 3.85
C ILE A 43 7.93 10.03 4.84
N SER A 44 7.39 10.41 5.99
CA SER A 44 8.11 11.22 6.99
C SER A 44 8.77 10.40 8.09
N ASN A 45 8.29 9.18 8.35
CA ASN A 45 8.77 8.37 9.46
C ASN A 45 8.59 6.86 9.19
N ASN A 46 9.68 6.10 9.29
CA ASN A 46 9.65 4.64 9.14
C ASN A 46 9.55 3.91 10.49
N ASP A 47 9.50 4.63 11.59
CA ASP A 47 9.40 4.08 12.94
C ASP A 47 8.02 4.37 13.57
N LYS A 48 7.66 5.64 13.72
CA LYS A 48 6.37 6.05 14.27
C LYS A 48 5.33 6.22 13.17
N THR A 49 4.09 5.79 13.45
CA THR A 49 2.95 5.96 12.55
C THR A 49 1.63 5.80 13.29
N LEU A 50 0.52 5.95 12.59
CA LEU A 50 -0.80 5.55 13.08
C LEU A 50 -0.96 4.05 12.83
N GLU A 51 -0.93 3.25 13.88
CA GLU A 51 -0.97 1.78 13.80
C GLU A 51 -2.36 1.19 13.96
N ASP A 52 -3.25 1.93 14.62
CA ASP A 52 -4.62 1.52 14.96
C ASP A 52 -5.61 2.66 14.71
N GLY A 53 -6.89 2.31 14.59
CA GLY A 53 -8.01 3.23 14.52
C GLY A 53 -8.67 3.27 13.14
N ASP A 54 -9.39 4.35 12.87
CA ASP A 54 -10.17 4.50 11.64
C ASP A 54 -9.28 4.62 10.39
N THR A 55 -8.07 5.11 10.56
CA THR A 55 -7.07 5.21 9.50
C THR A 55 -5.72 4.84 10.06
N VAL A 56 -5.06 3.89 9.42
CA VAL A 56 -3.65 3.57 9.67
C VAL A 56 -2.79 4.10 8.52
N ILE A 57 -1.51 4.31 8.78
CA ILE A 57 -0.57 4.78 7.77
C ILE A 57 0.56 3.76 7.70
N PHE A 58 0.69 3.09 6.55
CA PHE A 58 1.71 2.07 6.34
C PHE A 58 3.09 2.69 6.19
N ARG A 59 4.10 1.99 6.73
CA ARG A 59 5.52 2.33 6.62
C ARG A 59 6.21 1.32 5.71
N MET A 60 7.39 1.67 5.23
CA MET A 60 8.25 0.71 4.52
C MET A 60 8.50 -0.55 5.36
N ARG A 61 8.76 -0.38 6.67
CA ARG A 61 8.97 -1.50 7.60
C ARG A 61 7.75 -2.43 7.77
N ASP A 62 6.56 -1.97 7.43
CA ASP A 62 5.33 -2.79 7.45
C ASP A 62 5.16 -3.52 6.11
N ILE A 63 5.40 -2.83 5.01
CA ILE A 63 5.13 -3.33 3.65
C ILE A 63 6.23 -4.29 3.18
N GLU A 64 7.50 -3.97 3.37
CA GLU A 64 8.61 -4.79 2.83
C GLU A 64 8.60 -6.24 3.35
N PRO A 65 8.46 -6.53 4.65
CA PRO A 65 8.37 -7.91 5.13
C PRO A 65 7.17 -8.65 4.56
N PHE A 66 6.04 -7.96 4.39
CA PHE A 66 4.84 -8.53 3.78
C PHE A 66 5.06 -8.87 2.30
N VAL A 67 5.70 -7.99 1.54
CA VAL A 67 6.07 -8.25 0.15
C VAL A 67 7.01 -9.46 0.05
N GLN A 68 7.99 -9.57 0.92
CA GLN A 68 8.89 -10.72 0.96
C GLN A 68 8.15 -12.02 1.30
N GLU A 69 7.16 -11.98 2.20
CA GLU A 69 6.30 -13.11 2.50
C GLU A 69 5.52 -13.56 1.25
N LEU A 70 4.90 -12.64 0.53
CA LEU A 70 4.17 -12.93 -0.70
C LEU A 70 5.07 -13.55 -1.77
N ARG A 71 6.28 -13.03 -1.96
CA ARG A 71 7.27 -13.57 -2.90
C ARG A 71 7.71 -14.99 -2.50
N LYS A 72 7.92 -15.22 -1.20
CA LYS A 72 8.25 -16.55 -0.65
C LYS A 72 7.13 -17.55 -0.88
N ASP A 73 5.88 -17.12 -0.84
CA ASP A 73 4.70 -17.93 -1.16
C ASP A 73 4.54 -18.18 -2.68
N GLY A 74 5.43 -17.64 -3.50
CA GLY A 74 5.48 -17.82 -4.94
C GLY A 74 4.68 -16.83 -5.77
N HIS A 75 4.16 -15.77 -5.14
CA HIS A 75 3.52 -14.67 -5.85
C HIS A 75 4.57 -13.75 -6.47
N PHE A 76 4.24 -13.13 -7.59
CA PHE A 76 5.00 -12.02 -8.11
C PHE A 76 4.49 -10.73 -7.48
N VAL A 77 5.40 -9.88 -7.04
CA VAL A 77 5.11 -8.52 -6.56
C VAL A 77 6.04 -7.58 -7.28
N GLU A 78 5.46 -6.61 -8.00
CA GLU A 78 6.21 -5.55 -8.67
C GLU A 78 7.03 -4.77 -7.64
N GLU A 79 8.22 -4.29 -8.02
CA GLU A 79 9.00 -3.40 -7.16
C GLU A 79 8.18 -2.15 -6.81
N LEU A 80 8.13 -1.83 -5.51
CA LEU A 80 7.42 -0.64 -5.07
C LEU A 80 8.25 0.61 -5.37
N ASP A 81 7.59 1.62 -5.85
CA ASP A 81 8.19 2.93 -6.09
C ASP A 81 8.07 3.80 -4.82
N TYR A 82 9.17 3.97 -4.12
CA TYR A 82 9.28 4.84 -2.95
C TYR A 82 9.82 6.22 -3.29
N SER A 83 9.96 6.57 -4.57
CA SER A 83 10.44 7.88 -4.98
C SER A 83 9.46 8.98 -4.54
N LEU A 84 10.02 10.12 -4.15
CA LEU A 84 9.22 11.28 -3.72
C LEU A 84 8.84 12.20 -4.88
N GLY A 85 9.26 11.84 -6.10
CA GLY A 85 9.08 12.66 -7.29
C GLY A 85 10.19 13.69 -7.47
N GLY A 86 10.06 14.53 -8.49
CA GLY A 86 11.08 15.55 -8.85
C GLY A 86 10.52 16.86 -9.36
N LEU A 87 9.20 16.96 -9.45
CA LEU A 87 8.52 18.21 -9.88
C LEU A 87 8.22 19.09 -8.67
N PRO A 88 8.06 20.42 -8.86
CA PRO A 88 7.71 21.32 -7.75
C PRO A 88 6.47 20.88 -6.96
N GLU A 89 5.47 20.32 -7.63
CA GLU A 89 4.25 19.80 -7.03
C GLU A 89 4.48 18.63 -6.10
N ASP A 90 5.52 17.83 -6.34
CA ASP A 90 5.90 16.69 -5.52
C ASP A 90 6.43 17.09 -4.14
N PHE A 91 6.86 18.34 -3.99
CA PHE A 91 7.38 18.88 -2.71
C PHE A 91 6.34 19.71 -1.94
N MET A 92 5.13 19.84 -2.47
CA MET A 92 4.04 20.54 -1.79
C MET A 92 3.30 19.59 -0.88
N VAL A 93 3.06 20.01 0.37
CA VAL A 93 2.31 19.25 1.36
C VAL A 93 1.00 19.97 1.64
N ASP A 94 -0.11 19.32 1.38
CA ASP A 94 -1.43 19.85 1.71
C ASP A 94 -1.71 19.62 3.20
N VAL A 95 -1.80 20.73 3.93
CA VAL A 95 -2.08 20.72 5.37
C VAL A 95 -3.55 21.03 5.63
N LEU A 96 -4.04 20.66 6.81
CA LEU A 96 -5.41 20.99 7.20
C LEU A 96 -5.66 22.50 7.08
N PRO A 97 -6.81 22.87 6.47
CA PRO A 97 -8.00 22.08 6.12
C PRO A 97 -7.99 21.37 4.74
N HIS A 98 -6.88 20.96 4.18
CA HIS A 98 -6.73 20.21 2.92
C HIS A 98 -7.53 20.81 1.75
N GLN A 99 -7.24 22.05 1.39
CA GLN A 99 -7.97 22.79 0.35
C GLN A 99 -7.10 23.18 -0.85
N GLN A 100 -5.87 22.71 -0.90
CA GLN A 100 -4.96 23.06 -1.98
C GLN A 100 -5.26 22.27 -3.26
N LYS A 101 -5.00 22.87 -4.42
CA LYS A 101 -5.15 22.20 -5.73
C LYS A 101 -4.20 21.01 -5.85
N VAL A 102 -2.98 21.14 -5.31
CA VAL A 102 -1.99 20.07 -5.28
C VAL A 102 -2.22 19.25 -4.02
N HIS A 103 -2.58 17.98 -4.21
CA HIS A 103 -2.99 17.06 -3.16
C HIS A 103 -2.26 15.71 -3.29
N LEU A 104 -0.97 15.76 -3.68
CA LEU A 104 -0.13 14.57 -3.85
C LEU A 104 0.45 14.08 -2.53
N LYS A 105 0.75 15.00 -1.62
CA LYS A 105 1.22 14.72 -0.28
C LYS A 105 0.36 15.47 0.73
N LEU A 106 0.01 14.77 1.80
CA LEU A 106 -0.89 15.28 2.83
C LEU A 106 -0.21 15.24 4.19
N GLN A 107 -0.57 16.18 5.05
CA GLN A 107 -0.31 16.06 6.47
C GLN A 107 -1.49 15.37 7.15
N LEU A 108 -1.25 14.19 7.72
CA LEU A 108 -2.19 13.48 8.59
C LEU A 108 -1.57 13.35 9.97
N ASN A 109 -2.20 13.97 10.98
CA ASN A 109 -1.62 14.16 12.31
C ASN A 109 -0.23 14.82 12.20
N GLU A 110 0.81 14.21 12.76
CA GLU A 110 2.20 14.66 12.69
C GLU A 110 2.97 14.11 11.47
N PHE A 111 2.33 13.29 10.63
CA PHE A 111 2.98 12.58 9.54
C PHE A 111 2.68 13.20 8.19
N VAL A 112 3.63 13.09 7.27
CA VAL A 112 3.43 13.39 5.86
C VAL A 112 3.24 12.09 5.11
N VAL A 113 2.18 12.00 4.34
CA VAL A 113 1.77 10.78 3.64
C VAL A 113 1.57 11.03 2.14
N THR A 114 1.69 9.98 1.39
CA THR A 114 1.32 9.92 -0.03
C THR A 114 0.70 8.56 -0.31
N SER A 115 0.11 8.40 -1.49
CA SER A 115 -0.35 7.08 -1.91
C SER A 115 0.80 6.24 -2.42
N ILE A 116 0.77 4.94 -2.10
CA ILE A 116 1.66 3.93 -2.68
C ILE A 116 0.84 2.80 -3.29
N GLY A 117 1.34 2.23 -4.38
CA GLY A 117 0.67 1.13 -5.09
C GLY A 117 1.37 -0.21 -4.87
N LEU A 118 0.58 -1.27 -4.70
CA LEU A 118 1.04 -2.65 -4.72
C LEU A 118 0.43 -3.36 -5.93
N ILE A 119 1.28 -3.97 -6.74
CA ILE A 119 0.89 -4.75 -7.91
C ILE A 119 1.34 -6.18 -7.69
N ILE A 120 0.39 -7.09 -7.58
CA ILE A 120 0.61 -8.48 -7.20
C ILE A 120 0.02 -9.40 -8.28
N GLN A 121 0.78 -10.37 -8.74
CA GLN A 121 0.23 -11.46 -9.53
C GLN A 121 0.19 -12.73 -8.70
N LYS A 122 -1.00 -13.32 -8.58
CA LYS A 122 -1.14 -14.60 -7.91
C LYS A 122 -0.33 -15.66 -8.63
N ARG A 123 0.39 -16.50 -7.87
CA ARG A 123 1.17 -17.61 -8.42
C ARG A 123 0.34 -18.43 -9.42
N LYS A 124 0.95 -18.82 -10.52
CA LYS A 124 0.34 -19.71 -11.53
C LYS A 124 0.31 -21.13 -10.99
N ARG A 125 -0.63 -21.94 -11.45
CA ARG A 125 -0.61 -23.38 -11.17
C ARG A 125 0.65 -23.98 -11.76
N LYS A 126 1.36 -24.81 -10.98
CA LYS A 126 2.41 -25.66 -11.55
C LYS A 126 1.73 -26.62 -12.53
N ARG A 127 2.19 -26.66 -13.76
CA ARG A 127 1.81 -27.73 -14.68
C ARG A 127 2.68 -28.93 -14.32
N PHE A 128 2.04 -30.03 -13.97
CA PHE A 128 2.68 -31.32 -13.87
C PHE A 128 2.52 -32.01 -15.22
N PHE A 129 3.61 -32.47 -15.77
CA PHE A 129 3.64 -33.26 -17.02
C PHE A 129 3.68 -34.74 -16.67
#